data_f856c8d81682d13cec37dbeffb11930f
#
_entry.id   f856c8d81682d13cec37dbeffb11930f
#
_cell.length_a   1.000
_cell.length_b   1.000
_cell.length_c   1.000
_cell.angle_alpha   90.00
_cell.angle_beta   90.00
_cell.angle_gamma   90.00
#
_symmetry.space_group_name_H-M   'P 1'
#
loop_
_entity.id
_entity.type
_entity.pdbx_description
1 polymer ?
#
loop_
_entity_poly.entity_id
_entity_poly.type
_entity_poly.pdbx_seq_one_letter_code
_entity_poly.pdbx_strand_id
1 'polypeptide(L)'
;MWLKKRTLAIATEGIDFQSGAFFRELTGIFTELSDLSAESLPDHPAAQQLSTLITHYTGMNVRVMWGDSGPAVMPPFINKNNPLLSCWADWVRQQYLPNTDGDKLIADAKSRPLGRVDRKNGRVSGVFSNVESTMYMPVDLQFRKRLTPAEVASTVLHELGHVFGYFELISATLSTNQILAGLSKKLDQSGNVKDREAVLVKVKDAAGLKDLDAEALAKSSDKKVIETVVVSNIAREIESELGTSLYDMNSFEVLADQFAARHGAGRDIVTALDKLMRDFGHIQYRSTVSYLFMEAVKLALMAAGPLTYGVSWVLCFLMCASDSLEVEEDVYALSKVRFGRVRDQLVEAMKSKKLTEEQIASYTEDLTVIDEVIAGVKDRQQLLGYVRDFLSPVRRRRISQEKLQRELETIANNDLFVRAASLRQFA
;
A
#
# COMPACT_ATOMS: atom_id res chain seq x y z
N MET A 1 -25.67 0.47 -6.09
CA MET A 1 -25.26 -0.90 -5.73
C MET A 1 -23.76 -1.15 -5.93
N TRP A 2 -23.12 -0.48 -6.84
CA TRP A 2 -21.68 -0.61 -7.16
C TRP A 2 -20.74 0.04 -6.10
N LEU A 3 -21.15 1.15 -5.50
CA LEU A 3 -20.41 1.86 -4.43
C LEU A 3 -20.34 1.08 -3.11
N LYS A 4 -21.33 0.26 -2.77
CA LYS A 4 -21.36 -0.53 -1.54
C LYS A 4 -20.30 -1.64 -1.48
N LYS A 5 -19.87 -2.16 -2.64
CA LYS A 5 -18.87 -3.25 -2.67
C LYS A 5 -17.44 -2.78 -2.44
N ARG A 6 -17.09 -1.54 -2.83
CA ARG A 6 -15.75 -0.99 -2.63
C ARG A 6 -15.44 -0.64 -1.17
N THR A 7 -16.43 -0.16 -0.46
CA THR A 7 -16.30 0.26 0.95
C THR A 7 -16.19 -0.91 1.92
N LEU A 8 -16.73 -2.07 1.57
CA LEU A 8 -16.79 -3.25 2.44
C LEU A 8 -15.60 -4.21 2.26
N ALA A 9 -14.83 -4.10 1.18
CA ALA A 9 -13.76 -5.04 0.86
C ALA A 9 -12.49 -4.88 1.70
N ILE A 10 -12.30 -3.73 2.34
CA ILE A 10 -11.12 -3.43 3.18
C ILE A 10 -11.10 -4.26 4.47
N ALA A 11 -12.23 -4.84 4.83
CA ALA A 11 -12.51 -5.19 6.21
C ALA A 11 -12.28 -6.65 6.62
N THR A 12 -12.32 -7.61 5.73
CA THR A 12 -12.66 -8.95 6.20
C THR A 12 -11.51 -9.95 6.31
N GLU A 13 -10.34 -9.66 5.76
CA GLU A 13 -9.21 -10.60 5.78
C GLU A 13 -7.91 -10.00 6.33
N GLY A 14 -8.03 -9.05 7.25
CA GLY A 14 -6.89 -8.35 7.83
C GLY A 14 -6.04 -9.19 8.77
N ILE A 15 -4.77 -8.81 8.89
CA ILE A 15 -3.87 -9.25 9.95
C ILE A 15 -4.54 -8.97 11.30
N ASP A 16 -4.38 -9.88 12.25
CA ASP A 16 -5.03 -9.76 13.56
C ASP A 16 -4.44 -8.58 14.35
N PHE A 17 -5.24 -7.53 14.54
CA PHE A 17 -4.90 -6.38 15.38
C PHE A 17 -4.66 -6.74 16.84
N GLN A 18 -5.21 -7.86 17.32
CA GLN A 18 -5.06 -8.28 18.71
C GLN A 18 -3.68 -8.84 19.00
N SER A 19 -2.94 -9.25 17.98
CA SER A 19 -1.62 -9.81 18.24
C SER A 19 -0.64 -8.77 18.73
N GLY A 20 -0.59 -7.57 18.17
CA GLY A 20 0.28 -6.44 18.57
C GLY A 20 1.67 -6.79 19.11
N ALA A 21 1.96 -8.10 19.19
CA ALA A 21 3.18 -8.63 19.79
C ALA A 21 4.41 -8.17 19.04
N PHE A 22 4.37 -8.24 17.72
CA PHE A 22 5.48 -7.80 16.90
C PHE A 22 5.79 -6.31 17.11
N PHE A 23 4.76 -5.47 17.11
CA PHE A 23 4.91 -4.05 17.37
C PHE A 23 5.47 -3.76 18.77
N ARG A 24 4.98 -4.45 19.81
CA ARG A 24 5.48 -4.28 21.18
C ARG A 24 6.94 -4.70 21.32
N GLU A 25 7.35 -5.81 20.72
CA GLU A 25 8.74 -6.26 20.76
C GLU A 25 9.66 -5.33 19.98
N LEU A 26 9.25 -4.83 18.80
CA LEU A 26 9.99 -3.80 18.08
C LEU A 26 10.12 -2.52 18.92
N THR A 27 9.04 -2.08 19.56
CA THR A 27 9.06 -0.90 20.44
C THR A 27 10.05 -1.10 21.61
N GLY A 28 10.08 -2.31 22.19
CA GLY A 28 11.05 -2.66 23.22
C GLY A 28 12.50 -2.51 22.72
N ILE A 29 12.81 -3.08 21.57
CA ILE A 29 14.14 -2.95 20.94
C ILE A 29 14.48 -1.46 20.74
N PHE A 30 13.61 -0.67 20.15
CA PHE A 30 13.89 0.75 19.90
C PHE A 30 13.95 1.59 21.17
N THR A 31 13.31 1.15 22.25
CA THR A 31 13.49 1.77 23.57
C THR A 31 14.91 1.56 24.08
N GLU A 32 15.45 0.35 23.94
CA GLU A 32 16.85 0.06 24.32
C GLU A 32 17.87 0.81 23.44
N LEU A 33 17.54 1.02 22.16
CA LEU A 33 18.43 1.69 21.21
C LEU A 33 18.34 3.23 21.26
N SER A 34 17.34 3.82 21.92
CA SER A 34 17.03 5.24 21.82
C SER A 34 18.15 6.19 22.23
N ASP A 35 18.91 5.82 23.25
CA ASP A 35 19.97 6.65 23.85
C ASP A 35 21.40 6.27 23.42
N LEU A 36 21.54 5.28 22.54
CA LEU A 36 22.87 4.82 22.09
C LEU A 36 23.49 5.80 21.09
N SER A 37 24.82 5.89 21.11
CA SER A 37 25.55 6.63 20.08
C SER A 37 25.44 5.94 18.71
N ALA A 38 25.62 6.70 17.62
CA ALA A 38 25.60 6.17 16.27
C ALA A 38 26.60 5.01 16.06
N GLU A 39 27.77 5.13 16.68
CA GLU A 39 28.86 4.16 16.55
C GLU A 39 28.56 2.84 17.27
N SER A 40 27.81 2.88 18.38
CA SER A 40 27.48 1.70 19.18
C SER A 40 26.25 0.94 18.71
N LEU A 41 25.42 1.55 17.86
CA LEU A 41 24.16 0.98 17.40
C LEU A 41 24.32 -0.35 16.66
N PRO A 42 25.20 -0.46 15.62
CA PRO A 42 25.28 -1.67 14.80
C PRO A 42 25.69 -2.90 15.61
N ASP A 43 26.50 -2.71 16.63
CA ASP A 43 27.08 -3.77 17.45
C ASP A 43 26.22 -4.12 18.67
N HIS A 44 25.18 -3.35 18.94
CA HIS A 44 24.31 -3.61 20.10
C HIS A 44 23.49 -4.89 19.90
N PRO A 45 23.37 -5.77 20.92
CA PRO A 45 22.64 -7.03 20.80
C PRO A 45 21.18 -6.85 20.35
N ALA A 46 20.49 -5.82 20.83
CA ALA A 46 19.11 -5.52 20.43
C ALA A 46 19.04 -5.15 18.92
N ALA A 47 20.01 -4.40 18.39
CA ALA A 47 20.07 -4.09 16.97
C ALA A 47 20.28 -5.34 16.09
N GLN A 48 21.10 -6.27 16.56
CA GLN A 48 21.38 -7.54 15.88
C GLN A 48 20.16 -8.48 15.90
N GLN A 49 19.29 -8.36 16.87
CA GLN A 49 18.05 -9.17 16.97
C GLN A 49 16.98 -8.74 15.96
N LEU A 50 17.02 -7.52 15.40
CA LEU A 50 15.99 -7.00 14.50
C LEU A 50 15.70 -7.93 13.32
N SER A 51 16.72 -8.37 12.61
CA SER A 51 16.53 -9.27 11.45
C SER A 51 15.87 -10.59 11.84
N THR A 52 16.26 -11.16 12.97
CA THR A 52 15.67 -12.40 13.49
C THR A 52 14.21 -12.20 13.90
N LEU A 53 13.90 -11.11 14.59
CA LEU A 53 12.56 -10.76 15.00
C LEU A 53 11.65 -10.54 13.79
N ILE A 54 12.11 -9.79 12.78
CA ILE A 54 11.38 -9.56 11.54
C ILE A 54 11.07 -10.91 10.87
N THR A 55 12.06 -11.77 10.71
CA THR A 55 11.89 -13.09 10.10
C THR A 55 10.91 -13.95 10.90
N HIS A 56 10.98 -13.92 12.24
CA HIS A 56 10.08 -14.66 13.09
C HIS A 56 8.61 -14.29 12.86
N TYR A 57 8.29 -13.00 12.83
CA TYR A 57 6.90 -12.56 12.70
C TYR A 57 6.38 -12.56 11.26
N THR A 58 7.23 -12.20 10.29
CA THR A 58 6.79 -11.96 8.91
C THR A 58 7.22 -13.05 7.93
N GLY A 59 8.16 -13.90 8.29
CA GLY A 59 8.80 -14.84 7.36
C GLY A 59 9.68 -14.17 6.31
N MET A 60 9.84 -12.84 6.35
CA MET A 60 10.69 -12.10 5.43
C MET A 60 12.16 -12.19 5.86
N ASN A 61 13.05 -12.42 4.91
CA ASN A 61 14.50 -12.34 5.13
C ASN A 61 14.94 -10.89 4.90
N VAL A 62 15.10 -10.14 5.99
CA VAL A 62 15.46 -8.72 5.94
C VAL A 62 16.79 -8.51 6.65
N ARG A 63 17.76 -8.00 5.90
CA ARG A 63 19.04 -7.54 6.42
C ARG A 63 18.93 -6.09 6.82
N VAL A 64 19.13 -5.79 8.10
CA VAL A 64 19.13 -4.41 8.60
C VAL A 64 20.55 -3.82 8.47
N MET A 65 20.65 -2.64 7.85
CA MET A 65 21.87 -1.88 7.70
C MET A 65 21.69 -0.49 8.32
N TRP A 66 22.68 -0.07 9.10
CA TRP A 66 22.69 1.24 9.75
C TRP A 66 23.51 2.23 8.92
N GLY A 67 22.96 3.43 8.67
CA GLY A 67 23.59 4.45 7.84
C GLY A 67 23.00 5.84 8.02
N ASP A 68 23.47 6.81 7.26
CA ASP A 68 23.06 8.22 7.37
C ASP A 68 21.76 8.53 6.61
N SER A 69 21.22 7.56 5.87
CA SER A 69 19.93 7.70 5.18
C SER A 69 18.76 7.45 6.12
N GLY A 70 17.62 8.08 5.84
CA GLY A 70 16.36 7.79 6.54
C GLY A 70 15.94 6.31 6.41
N PRO A 71 14.91 5.86 7.16
CA PRO A 71 14.42 4.51 7.03
C PRO A 71 13.92 4.29 5.60
N ALA A 72 14.43 3.26 4.98
CA ALA A 72 14.07 2.89 3.62
C ALA A 72 14.32 1.41 3.39
N VAL A 73 13.49 0.79 2.57
CA VAL A 73 13.69 -0.58 2.12
C VAL A 73 14.07 -0.59 0.65
N MET A 74 15.14 -1.31 0.35
CA MET A 74 15.46 -1.65 -1.03
C MET A 74 14.81 -2.99 -1.39
N PRO A 75 14.01 -3.02 -2.46
CA PRO A 75 13.52 -4.29 -2.99
C PRO A 75 14.70 -5.19 -3.34
N PRO A 76 14.53 -6.52 -3.25
CA PRO A 76 15.61 -7.45 -3.52
C PRO A 76 16.15 -7.25 -4.93
N PHE A 77 17.46 -7.08 -5.04
CA PHE A 77 18.13 -7.02 -6.34
C PHE A 77 17.98 -8.36 -7.06
N ILE A 78 17.30 -8.34 -8.19
CA ILE A 78 17.20 -9.49 -9.08
C ILE A 78 18.50 -9.59 -9.86
N ASN A 79 19.49 -10.25 -9.31
CA ASN A 79 20.71 -10.61 -10.03
C ASN A 79 20.69 -12.10 -10.44
N LYS A 80 21.59 -12.50 -11.33
CA LYS A 80 21.67 -13.87 -11.84
C LYS A 80 21.85 -14.96 -10.77
N ASN A 81 22.29 -14.59 -9.58
CA ASN A 81 22.51 -15.48 -8.44
C ASN A 81 21.34 -15.48 -7.46
N ASN A 82 20.30 -14.68 -7.72
CA ASN A 82 19.13 -14.62 -6.86
C ASN A 82 18.35 -15.93 -6.98
N PRO A 83 18.03 -16.62 -5.86
CA PRO A 83 17.26 -17.86 -5.87
C PRO A 83 15.91 -17.75 -6.61
N LEU A 84 15.28 -16.56 -6.58
CA LEU A 84 14.06 -16.29 -7.32
C LEU A 84 14.26 -16.44 -8.82
N LEU A 85 15.38 -15.96 -9.38
CA LEU A 85 15.61 -16.02 -10.82
C LEU A 85 15.75 -17.45 -11.32
N SER A 86 16.47 -18.32 -10.61
CA SER A 86 16.61 -19.72 -11.01
C SER A 86 15.27 -20.44 -10.97
N CYS A 87 14.52 -20.32 -9.88
CA CYS A 87 13.19 -20.90 -9.75
C CYS A 87 12.22 -20.36 -10.79
N TRP A 88 12.22 -19.05 -11.03
CA TRP A 88 11.29 -18.41 -11.96
C TRP A 88 11.67 -18.64 -13.41
N ALA A 89 12.95 -18.63 -13.74
CA ALA A 89 13.39 -18.90 -15.10
C ALA A 89 12.92 -20.27 -15.58
N ASP A 90 13.06 -21.30 -14.76
CA ASP A 90 12.61 -22.64 -15.09
C ASP A 90 11.09 -22.73 -15.15
N TRP A 91 10.40 -22.11 -14.20
CA TRP A 91 8.94 -22.07 -14.17
C TRP A 91 8.35 -21.28 -15.35
N VAL A 92 8.90 -20.10 -15.68
CA VAL A 92 8.49 -19.30 -16.86
C VAL A 92 8.76 -20.08 -18.16
N ARG A 93 9.93 -20.74 -18.28
CA ARG A 93 10.22 -21.60 -19.43
C ARG A 93 9.18 -22.69 -19.62
N GLN A 94 8.77 -23.36 -18.53
CA GLN A 94 7.75 -24.41 -18.59
C GLN A 94 6.42 -23.90 -19.14
N GLN A 95 6.01 -22.68 -18.86
CA GLN A 95 4.78 -22.07 -19.39
C GLN A 95 4.79 -21.95 -20.92
N TYR A 96 5.95 -21.67 -21.49
CA TYR A 96 6.11 -21.44 -22.93
C TYR A 96 6.50 -22.72 -23.71
N LEU A 97 6.72 -23.83 -23.03
CA LEU A 97 6.97 -25.09 -23.71
C LEU A 97 5.73 -25.51 -24.51
N PRO A 98 5.89 -25.94 -25.77
CA PRO A 98 4.76 -26.31 -26.62
C PRO A 98 3.88 -27.42 -26.03
N ASN A 99 4.48 -28.35 -25.31
CA ASN A 99 3.82 -29.54 -24.77
C ASN A 99 3.21 -29.32 -23.35
N THR A 100 3.30 -28.13 -22.78
CA THR A 100 2.69 -27.89 -21.46
C THR A 100 1.17 -27.82 -21.59
N ASP A 101 0.47 -28.63 -20.79
CA ASP A 101 -1.00 -28.62 -20.77
C ASP A 101 -1.53 -27.31 -20.16
N GLY A 102 -2.46 -26.67 -20.90
CA GLY A 102 -3.09 -25.43 -20.46
C GLY A 102 -3.94 -25.59 -19.20
N ASP A 103 -4.61 -26.73 -19.03
CA ASP A 103 -5.39 -27.02 -17.82
C ASP A 103 -4.50 -27.13 -16.58
N LYS A 104 -3.32 -27.75 -16.74
CA LYS A 104 -2.33 -27.83 -15.66
C LYS A 104 -1.83 -26.44 -15.27
N LEU A 105 -1.53 -25.57 -16.24
CA LEU A 105 -1.12 -24.20 -15.96
C LEU A 105 -2.17 -23.43 -15.14
N ILE A 106 -3.44 -23.54 -15.51
CA ILE A 106 -4.55 -22.89 -14.79
C ILE A 106 -4.67 -23.43 -13.36
N ALA A 107 -4.60 -24.75 -13.20
CA ALA A 107 -4.70 -25.40 -11.89
C ALA A 107 -3.50 -25.06 -10.98
N ASP A 108 -2.28 -25.07 -11.51
CA ASP A 108 -1.05 -24.78 -10.77
C ASP A 108 -1.00 -23.32 -10.31
N ALA A 109 -1.63 -22.39 -11.02
CA ALA A 109 -1.71 -20.98 -10.61
C ALA A 109 -2.35 -20.81 -9.22
N LYS A 110 -3.31 -21.65 -8.86
CA LYS A 110 -3.97 -21.68 -7.55
C LYS A 110 -3.04 -22.14 -6.43
N SER A 111 -2.11 -23.05 -6.72
CA SER A 111 -1.18 -23.61 -5.73
C SER A 111 -0.05 -22.65 -5.35
N ARG A 112 0.18 -21.57 -6.12
CA ARG A 112 1.24 -20.57 -5.92
C ARG A 112 2.59 -21.23 -5.58
N PRO A 113 3.15 -22.06 -6.44
CA PRO A 113 4.29 -22.93 -6.13
C PRO A 113 5.57 -22.18 -5.78
N LEU A 114 5.68 -20.92 -6.13
CA LEU A 114 6.90 -20.10 -5.99
C LEU A 114 7.00 -19.30 -4.71
N GLY A 115 5.95 -19.25 -3.92
CA GLY A 115 5.90 -18.49 -2.67
C GLY A 115 4.48 -18.09 -2.35
N ARG A 116 4.23 -17.92 -1.07
CA ARG A 116 2.92 -17.50 -0.56
C ARG A 116 3.04 -16.22 0.21
N VAL A 117 2.06 -15.35 0.01
CA VAL A 117 1.80 -14.20 0.84
C VAL A 117 0.51 -14.48 1.61
N ASP A 118 0.61 -14.58 2.93
CA ASP A 118 -0.52 -14.77 3.81
C ASP A 118 -1.00 -13.40 4.31
N ARG A 119 -2.04 -12.90 3.68
CA ARG A 119 -2.64 -11.60 4.00
C ARG A 119 -3.28 -11.56 5.39
N LYS A 120 -3.66 -12.72 5.95
CA LYS A 120 -4.30 -12.79 7.27
C LYS A 120 -3.32 -12.59 8.41
N ASN A 121 -2.09 -13.04 8.20
CA ASN A 121 -1.05 -13.02 9.23
C ASN A 121 0.11 -12.08 8.89
N GLY A 122 0.10 -11.40 7.73
CA GLY A 122 1.21 -10.56 7.28
C GLY A 122 2.51 -11.31 7.04
N ARG A 123 2.42 -12.58 6.62
CA ARG A 123 3.58 -13.47 6.50
C ARG A 123 3.84 -13.87 5.05
N VAL A 124 5.11 -14.05 4.75
CA VAL A 124 5.54 -14.68 3.50
C VAL A 124 6.14 -16.06 3.79
N SER A 125 6.10 -16.93 2.79
CA SER A 125 6.65 -18.29 2.90
C SER A 125 7.10 -18.83 1.54
N GLY A 126 7.75 -19.99 1.56
CA GLY A 126 8.31 -20.61 0.36
C GLY A 126 9.53 -19.84 -0.16
N VAL A 127 9.64 -19.68 -1.47
CA VAL A 127 10.80 -19.01 -2.09
C VAL A 127 10.95 -17.56 -1.63
N PHE A 128 9.85 -16.87 -1.30
CA PHE A 128 9.89 -15.49 -0.82
C PHE A 128 10.66 -15.32 0.51
N SER A 129 10.61 -16.34 1.38
CA SER A 129 11.39 -16.32 2.64
C SER A 129 12.90 -16.43 2.43
N ASN A 130 13.34 -16.86 1.25
CA ASN A 130 14.77 -17.01 0.93
C ASN A 130 15.34 -15.78 0.20
N VAL A 131 14.50 -14.78 -0.08
CA VAL A 131 14.91 -13.56 -0.79
C VAL A 131 15.29 -12.52 0.22
N GLU A 132 16.56 -12.14 0.23
CA GLU A 132 17.05 -11.08 1.09
C GLU A 132 16.62 -9.70 0.56
N SER A 133 15.94 -8.94 1.40
CA SER A 133 15.68 -7.50 1.25
C SER A 133 16.59 -6.74 2.19
N THR A 134 17.01 -5.53 1.82
CA THR A 134 17.85 -4.69 2.68
C THR A 134 17.01 -3.52 3.21
N MET A 135 16.98 -3.38 4.53
CA MET A 135 16.39 -2.24 5.22
C MET A 135 17.51 -1.33 5.75
N TYR A 136 17.48 -0.08 5.37
CA TYR A 136 18.36 0.95 5.90
C TYR A 136 17.70 1.63 7.08
N MET A 137 18.43 1.75 8.19
CA MET A 137 17.99 2.43 9.40
C MET A 137 18.94 3.59 9.70
N PRO A 138 18.40 4.77 10.06
CA PRO A 138 19.22 5.93 10.34
C PRO A 138 20.01 5.76 11.65
N VAL A 139 21.29 6.06 11.60
CA VAL A 139 22.12 6.21 12.80
C VAL A 139 21.97 7.59 13.44
N ASP A 140 21.39 8.56 12.70
CA ASP A 140 21.22 9.93 13.16
C ASP A 140 20.42 9.98 14.46
N LEU A 141 21.07 10.46 15.51
CA LEU A 141 20.48 10.65 16.82
C LEU A 141 19.33 11.67 16.78
N GLN A 142 19.40 12.66 15.88
CA GLN A 142 18.34 13.66 15.76
C GLN A 142 17.05 13.03 15.22
N PHE A 143 17.14 12.14 14.24
CA PHE A 143 15.98 11.39 13.74
C PHE A 143 15.36 10.56 14.87
N ARG A 144 16.19 9.82 15.61
CA ARG A 144 15.73 8.96 16.71
C ARG A 144 15.15 9.73 17.90
N LYS A 145 15.59 10.98 18.14
CA LYS A 145 15.03 11.84 19.20
C LYS A 145 13.75 12.58 18.81
N ARG A 146 13.46 12.69 17.51
CA ARG A 146 12.21 13.30 17.01
C ARG A 146 11.03 12.35 17.12
N LEU A 147 11.29 11.07 16.93
CA LEU A 147 10.30 10.01 16.99
C LEU A 147 10.41 9.27 18.33
N THR A 148 9.29 8.91 18.89
CA THR A 148 9.25 7.97 20.02
C THR A 148 9.68 6.59 19.56
N PRO A 149 10.14 5.69 20.45
CA PRO A 149 10.45 4.30 20.10
C PRO A 149 9.31 3.58 19.39
N ALA A 150 8.05 3.86 19.77
CA ALA A 150 6.87 3.31 19.12
C ALA A 150 6.70 3.86 17.69
N GLU A 151 6.94 5.15 17.48
CA GLU A 151 6.91 5.74 16.15
C GLU A 151 8.03 5.22 15.24
N VAL A 152 9.24 4.97 15.76
CA VAL A 152 10.31 4.31 15.01
C VAL A 152 9.90 2.87 14.65
N ALA A 153 9.36 2.12 15.59
CA ALA A 153 8.85 0.76 15.35
C ALA A 153 7.75 0.76 14.29
N SER A 154 6.84 1.73 14.32
CA SER A 154 5.77 1.87 13.32
C SER A 154 6.31 2.17 11.93
N THR A 155 7.37 2.99 11.82
CA THR A 155 8.05 3.27 10.56
C THR A 155 8.73 2.01 10.01
N VAL A 156 9.35 1.19 10.85
CA VAL A 156 9.89 -0.11 10.44
C VAL A 156 8.80 -1.03 9.91
N LEU A 157 7.64 -1.07 10.56
CA LEU A 157 6.51 -1.85 10.07
C LEU A 157 5.99 -1.33 8.73
N HIS A 158 5.98 -0.02 8.52
CA HIS A 158 5.64 0.59 7.25
C HIS A 158 6.61 0.15 6.14
N GLU A 159 7.91 0.23 6.39
CA GLU A 159 8.92 -0.23 5.42
C GLU A 159 8.81 -1.74 5.12
N LEU A 160 8.50 -2.56 6.12
CA LEU A 160 8.19 -3.98 5.91
C LEU A 160 6.92 -4.17 5.09
N GLY A 161 5.96 -3.26 5.21
CA GLY A 161 4.76 -3.23 4.39
C GLY A 161 5.07 -3.06 2.89
N HIS A 162 6.10 -2.28 2.54
CA HIS A 162 6.60 -2.19 1.16
C HIS A 162 7.15 -3.53 0.66
N VAL A 163 7.93 -4.23 1.48
CA VAL A 163 8.44 -5.59 1.13
C VAL A 163 7.28 -6.56 0.94
N PHE A 164 6.31 -6.53 1.84
CA PHE A 164 5.12 -7.36 1.76
C PHE A 164 4.32 -7.08 0.48
N GLY A 165 4.04 -5.80 0.18
CA GLY A 165 3.37 -5.36 -1.03
C GLY A 165 4.11 -5.77 -2.31
N TYR A 166 5.44 -5.72 -2.28
CA TYR A 166 6.28 -6.19 -3.39
C TYR A 166 6.08 -7.69 -3.67
N PHE A 167 6.10 -8.53 -2.63
CA PHE A 167 5.83 -9.97 -2.80
C PHE A 167 4.40 -10.26 -3.24
N GLU A 168 3.43 -9.46 -2.79
CA GLU A 168 2.05 -9.54 -3.28
C GLU A 168 1.96 -9.24 -4.77
N LEU A 169 2.57 -8.15 -5.22
CA LEU A 169 2.61 -7.77 -6.64
C LEU A 169 3.22 -8.88 -7.49
N ILE A 170 4.36 -9.43 -7.07
CA ILE A 170 5.03 -10.51 -7.79
C ILE A 170 4.15 -11.76 -7.81
N SER A 171 3.60 -12.18 -6.68
CA SER A 171 2.73 -13.35 -6.59
C SER A 171 1.50 -13.22 -7.48
N ALA A 172 0.86 -12.05 -7.45
CA ALA A 172 -0.30 -11.75 -8.28
C ALA A 172 0.04 -11.74 -9.78
N THR A 173 1.15 -11.09 -10.14
CA THR A 173 1.60 -11.01 -11.54
C THR A 173 1.94 -12.39 -12.11
N LEU A 174 2.65 -13.21 -11.35
CA LEU A 174 3.01 -14.55 -11.77
C LEU A 174 1.79 -15.45 -11.93
N SER A 175 0.87 -15.44 -10.97
CA SER A 175 -0.37 -16.21 -11.05
C SER A 175 -1.21 -15.78 -12.24
N THR A 176 -1.35 -14.48 -12.48
CA THR A 176 -2.09 -13.92 -13.62
C THR A 176 -1.49 -14.37 -14.95
N ASN A 177 -0.16 -14.25 -15.11
CA ASN A 177 0.52 -14.67 -16.32
C ASN A 177 0.38 -16.17 -16.58
N GLN A 178 0.40 -16.99 -15.54
CA GLN A 178 0.22 -18.43 -15.64
C GLN A 178 -1.20 -18.79 -16.08
N ILE A 179 -2.22 -18.15 -15.50
CA ILE A 179 -3.61 -18.33 -15.91
C ILE A 179 -3.80 -17.93 -17.37
N LEU A 180 -3.23 -16.79 -17.78
CA LEU A 180 -3.31 -16.32 -19.17
C LEU A 180 -2.62 -17.24 -20.16
N ALA A 181 -1.43 -17.76 -19.80
CA ALA A 181 -0.73 -18.73 -20.64
C ALA A 181 -1.55 -20.01 -20.83
N GLY A 182 -2.18 -20.51 -19.76
CA GLY A 182 -3.07 -21.66 -19.82
C GLY A 182 -4.34 -21.39 -20.61
N LEU A 183 -4.99 -20.25 -20.36
CA LEU A 183 -6.18 -19.79 -21.08
C LEU A 183 -5.90 -19.66 -22.59
N SER A 184 -4.82 -18.98 -22.95
CA SER A 184 -4.40 -18.77 -24.35
C SER A 184 -4.26 -20.09 -25.09
N LYS A 185 -3.54 -21.08 -24.51
CA LYS A 185 -3.35 -22.41 -25.10
C LYS A 185 -4.68 -23.16 -25.27
N LYS A 186 -5.58 -23.06 -24.29
CA LYS A 186 -6.88 -23.75 -24.38
C LYS A 186 -7.83 -23.08 -25.34
N LEU A 187 -7.84 -21.75 -25.44
CA LEU A 187 -8.63 -21.04 -26.44
C LEU A 187 -8.22 -21.40 -27.87
N ASP A 188 -6.91 -21.59 -28.14
CA ASP A 188 -6.41 -22.03 -29.45
C ASP A 188 -6.87 -23.43 -29.82
N GLN A 189 -7.20 -24.28 -28.83
CA GLN A 189 -7.70 -25.63 -28.99
C GLN A 189 -9.24 -25.70 -29.02
N SER A 190 -9.95 -24.63 -28.64
CA SER A 190 -11.40 -24.59 -28.47
C SER A 190 -12.10 -24.31 -29.79
N GLY A 191 -12.81 -25.31 -30.30
CA GLY A 191 -13.53 -25.20 -31.57
C GLY A 191 -14.92 -24.58 -31.50
N ASN A 192 -15.54 -24.54 -30.32
CA ASN A 192 -16.92 -24.10 -30.13
C ASN A 192 -17.16 -23.32 -28.82
N VAL A 193 -18.37 -22.79 -28.63
CA VAL A 193 -18.74 -21.98 -27.45
C VAL A 193 -18.66 -22.79 -26.16
N LYS A 194 -19.08 -24.06 -26.16
CA LYS A 194 -19.08 -24.91 -24.98
C LYS A 194 -17.67 -25.20 -24.47
N ASP A 195 -16.73 -25.43 -25.37
CA ASP A 195 -15.32 -25.66 -25.01
C ASP A 195 -14.74 -24.38 -24.37
N ARG A 196 -15.01 -23.21 -24.94
CA ARG A 196 -14.56 -21.92 -24.38
C ARG A 196 -15.17 -21.66 -23.02
N GLU A 197 -16.45 -21.93 -22.83
CA GLU A 197 -17.14 -21.79 -21.53
C GLU A 197 -16.50 -22.69 -20.48
N ALA A 198 -16.23 -23.96 -20.77
CA ALA A 198 -15.59 -24.89 -19.87
C ALA A 198 -14.19 -24.40 -19.41
N VAL A 199 -13.41 -23.82 -20.32
CA VAL A 199 -12.11 -23.22 -20.00
C VAL A 199 -12.28 -22.00 -19.09
N LEU A 200 -13.23 -21.11 -19.39
CA LEU A 200 -13.49 -19.90 -18.61
C LEU A 200 -14.01 -20.21 -17.21
N VAL A 201 -14.80 -21.25 -17.04
CA VAL A 201 -15.21 -21.73 -15.70
C VAL A 201 -13.97 -22.18 -14.90
N LYS A 202 -13.05 -22.95 -15.49
CA LYS A 202 -11.80 -23.33 -14.80
C LYS A 202 -10.95 -22.11 -14.41
N VAL A 203 -10.86 -21.12 -15.28
CA VAL A 203 -10.15 -19.86 -15.00
C VAL A 203 -10.84 -19.09 -13.87
N LYS A 204 -12.17 -18.99 -13.91
CA LYS A 204 -12.97 -18.38 -12.85
C LYS A 204 -12.68 -19.00 -11.48
N ASP A 205 -12.68 -20.33 -11.42
CA ASP A 205 -12.43 -21.07 -10.17
C ASP A 205 -10.97 -20.96 -9.72
N ALA A 206 -10.01 -21.03 -10.64
CA ALA A 206 -8.60 -20.94 -10.32
C ALA A 206 -8.19 -19.53 -9.83
N ALA A 207 -8.76 -18.49 -10.40
CA ALA A 207 -8.49 -17.09 -10.03
C ALA A 207 -9.45 -16.54 -8.97
N GLY A 208 -10.45 -17.30 -8.52
CA GLY A 208 -11.43 -16.86 -7.51
C GLY A 208 -12.36 -15.76 -7.99
N LEU A 209 -12.61 -15.64 -9.31
CA LEU A 209 -13.36 -14.54 -9.90
C LEU A 209 -14.88 -14.69 -9.65
N LYS A 210 -15.43 -13.89 -8.75
CA LYS A 210 -16.85 -13.95 -8.39
C LYS A 210 -17.77 -13.43 -9.51
N ASP A 211 -17.35 -12.35 -10.16
CA ASP A 211 -18.16 -11.55 -11.08
C ASP A 211 -17.94 -11.91 -12.57
N LEU A 212 -17.12 -12.93 -12.91
CA LEU A 212 -16.87 -13.34 -14.28
C LEU A 212 -18.09 -14.13 -14.81
N ASP A 213 -18.75 -13.58 -15.84
CA ASP A 213 -19.77 -14.29 -16.61
C ASP A 213 -19.11 -15.11 -17.73
N ALA A 214 -18.82 -16.38 -17.41
CA ALA A 214 -18.13 -17.30 -18.32
C ALA A 214 -18.98 -17.62 -19.55
N GLU A 215 -20.31 -17.76 -19.40
CA GLU A 215 -21.24 -18.07 -20.50
C GLU A 215 -21.30 -16.92 -21.50
N ALA A 216 -21.51 -15.69 -21.02
CA ALA A 216 -21.58 -14.52 -21.89
C ALA A 216 -20.25 -14.29 -22.62
N LEU A 217 -19.12 -14.45 -21.91
CA LEU A 217 -17.80 -14.24 -22.47
C LEU A 217 -17.41 -15.31 -23.50
N ALA A 218 -17.85 -16.57 -23.33
CA ALA A 218 -17.61 -17.68 -24.26
C ALA A 218 -18.24 -17.47 -25.65
N LYS A 219 -19.25 -16.61 -25.77
CA LYS A 219 -19.89 -16.25 -27.06
C LYS A 219 -18.96 -15.44 -27.96
N SER A 220 -17.96 -14.76 -27.36
CA SER A 220 -16.90 -14.10 -28.14
C SER A 220 -15.97 -15.13 -28.79
N SER A 221 -15.67 -14.93 -30.06
CA SER A 221 -14.63 -15.69 -30.78
C SER A 221 -13.27 -14.97 -30.77
N ASP A 222 -13.22 -13.73 -30.31
CA ASP A 222 -12.00 -12.94 -30.22
C ASP A 222 -11.23 -13.28 -28.92
N LYS A 223 -10.14 -14.01 -29.08
CA LYS A 223 -9.24 -14.42 -28.01
C LYS A 223 -8.72 -13.24 -27.20
N LYS A 224 -8.35 -12.12 -27.86
CA LYS A 224 -7.82 -10.91 -27.16
C LYS A 224 -8.87 -10.27 -26.29
N VAL A 225 -10.12 -10.23 -26.74
CA VAL A 225 -11.24 -9.72 -25.93
C VAL A 225 -11.42 -10.59 -24.70
N ILE A 226 -11.41 -11.91 -24.85
CA ILE A 226 -11.53 -12.86 -23.73
C ILE A 226 -10.40 -12.64 -22.71
N GLU A 227 -9.13 -12.62 -23.18
CA GLU A 227 -7.95 -12.41 -22.33
C GLU A 227 -8.01 -11.06 -21.60
N THR A 228 -8.38 -9.97 -22.29
CA THR A 228 -8.50 -8.65 -21.70
C THR A 228 -9.57 -8.60 -20.61
N VAL A 229 -10.74 -9.21 -20.82
CA VAL A 229 -11.80 -9.26 -19.83
C VAL A 229 -11.37 -10.08 -18.61
N VAL A 230 -10.69 -11.21 -18.81
CA VAL A 230 -10.17 -12.04 -17.71
C VAL A 230 -9.15 -11.25 -16.88
N VAL A 231 -8.15 -10.61 -17.51
CA VAL A 231 -7.15 -9.76 -16.80
C VAL A 231 -7.83 -8.66 -15.99
N SER A 232 -8.80 -7.98 -16.60
CA SER A 232 -9.54 -6.89 -15.93
C SER A 232 -10.33 -7.39 -14.72
N ASN A 233 -10.89 -8.62 -14.79
CA ASN A 233 -11.57 -9.23 -13.65
C ASN A 233 -10.59 -9.66 -12.56
N ILE A 234 -9.43 -10.23 -12.91
CA ILE A 234 -8.38 -10.58 -11.94
C ILE A 234 -7.88 -9.32 -11.22
N ALA A 235 -7.54 -8.26 -11.96
CA ALA A 235 -7.09 -7.01 -11.38
C ALA A 235 -8.14 -6.40 -10.42
N ARG A 236 -9.43 -6.44 -10.80
CA ARG A 236 -10.51 -5.96 -9.97
C ARG A 236 -10.73 -6.80 -8.70
N GLU A 237 -10.59 -8.13 -8.78
CA GLU A 237 -10.69 -8.99 -7.61
C GLU A 237 -9.56 -8.71 -6.62
N ILE A 238 -8.32 -8.58 -7.11
CA ILE A 238 -7.16 -8.19 -6.29
C ILE A 238 -7.38 -6.82 -5.65
N GLU A 239 -7.83 -5.82 -6.42
CA GLU A 239 -8.15 -4.49 -5.89
C GLU A 239 -9.28 -4.54 -4.85
N SER A 240 -10.27 -5.39 -5.05
CA SER A 240 -11.37 -5.60 -4.10
C SER A 240 -10.90 -6.22 -2.78
N GLU A 241 -9.96 -7.17 -2.84
CA GLU A 241 -9.42 -7.86 -1.67
C GLU A 241 -8.42 -6.99 -0.88
N LEU A 242 -7.62 -6.20 -1.56
CA LEU A 242 -6.59 -5.34 -0.94
C LEU A 242 -7.13 -3.95 -0.56
N GLY A 243 -8.29 -3.56 -1.09
CA GLY A 243 -8.83 -2.21 -0.95
C GLY A 243 -8.08 -1.15 -1.75
N THR A 244 -7.07 -1.56 -2.53
CA THR A 244 -6.25 -0.68 -3.35
C THR A 244 -5.65 -1.45 -4.55
N SER A 245 -5.19 -0.73 -5.58
CA SER A 245 -4.55 -1.33 -6.75
C SER A 245 -3.09 -1.69 -6.46
N LEU A 246 -2.64 -2.86 -6.90
CA LEU A 246 -1.21 -3.23 -6.84
C LEU A 246 -0.36 -2.54 -7.92
N TYR A 247 -0.98 -1.87 -8.87
CA TYR A 247 -0.31 -1.30 -10.04
C TYR A 247 -0.17 0.23 -9.97
N ASP A 248 -0.48 0.82 -8.81
CA ASP A 248 -0.38 2.25 -8.57
C ASP A 248 0.61 2.51 -7.42
N MET A 249 1.56 3.42 -7.63
CA MET A 249 2.58 3.77 -6.61
C MET A 249 1.93 4.26 -5.31
N ASN A 250 0.88 5.07 -5.39
CA ASN A 250 0.13 5.51 -4.20
C ASN A 250 -0.44 4.34 -3.39
N SER A 251 -0.74 3.25 -4.05
CA SER A 251 -1.28 2.06 -3.43
C SER A 251 -0.25 1.31 -2.60
N PHE A 252 1.02 1.38 -2.95
CA PHE A 252 2.10 0.80 -2.15
C PHE A 252 2.25 1.51 -0.81
N GLU A 253 2.14 2.83 -0.78
CA GLU A 253 2.14 3.61 0.47
C GLU A 253 0.95 3.23 1.36
N VAL A 254 -0.22 3.10 0.75
CA VAL A 254 -1.43 2.69 1.47
C VAL A 254 -1.29 1.27 2.04
N LEU A 255 -0.75 0.33 1.26
CA LEU A 255 -0.52 -1.04 1.73
C LEU A 255 0.51 -1.07 2.87
N ALA A 256 1.54 -0.24 2.80
CA ALA A 256 2.55 -0.12 3.84
C ALA A 256 1.96 0.44 5.14
N ASP A 257 1.17 1.51 5.06
CA ASP A 257 0.44 2.06 6.21
C ASP A 257 -0.53 1.03 6.81
N GLN A 258 -1.23 0.30 5.96
CA GLN A 258 -2.15 -0.76 6.37
C GLN A 258 -1.42 -1.92 7.07
N PHE A 259 -0.25 -2.29 6.58
CA PHE A 259 0.56 -3.32 7.20
C PHE A 259 0.96 -2.91 8.62
N ALA A 260 1.46 -1.69 8.80
CA ALA A 260 1.78 -1.15 10.13
C ALA A 260 0.55 -1.10 11.05
N ALA A 261 -0.57 -0.57 10.55
CA ALA A 261 -1.80 -0.46 11.33
C ALA A 261 -2.33 -1.82 11.77
N ARG A 262 -2.27 -2.84 10.92
CA ARG A 262 -2.72 -4.20 11.22
C ARG A 262 -1.83 -4.92 12.23
N HIS A 263 -0.59 -4.51 12.38
CA HIS A 263 0.29 -4.94 13.46
C HIS A 263 0.11 -4.15 14.76
N GLY A 264 -0.87 -3.26 14.84
CA GLY A 264 -1.20 -2.50 16.05
C GLY A 264 -0.51 -1.13 16.16
N ALA A 265 0.17 -0.70 15.10
CA ALA A 265 0.91 0.58 15.07
C ALA A 265 0.13 1.72 14.39
N GLY A 266 -1.20 1.64 14.30
CA GLY A 266 -2.01 2.58 13.52
C GLY A 266 -1.89 4.04 13.99
N ARG A 267 -1.95 4.30 15.30
CA ARG A 267 -1.72 5.63 15.86
C ARG A 267 -0.30 6.11 15.61
N ASP A 268 0.66 5.26 15.91
CA ASP A 268 2.07 5.65 15.92
C ASP A 268 2.61 5.88 14.49
N ILE A 269 2.12 5.17 13.47
CA ILE A 269 2.49 5.46 12.08
C ILE A 269 1.91 6.81 11.62
N VAL A 270 0.68 7.14 12.01
CA VAL A 270 0.07 8.44 11.66
C VAL A 270 0.82 9.58 12.33
N THR A 271 1.15 9.46 13.63
CA THR A 271 1.91 10.50 14.34
C THR A 271 3.34 10.62 13.85
N ALA A 272 4.01 9.51 13.52
CA ALA A 272 5.35 9.51 12.93
C ALA A 272 5.37 10.24 11.58
N LEU A 273 4.46 9.88 10.68
CA LEU A 273 4.34 10.52 9.37
C LEU A 273 3.97 12.00 9.47
N ASP A 274 3.07 12.37 10.40
CA ASP A 274 2.72 13.76 10.65
C ASP A 274 3.95 14.58 11.07
N LYS A 275 4.75 14.08 12.00
CA LYS A 275 5.99 14.74 12.45
C LYS A 275 7.00 14.88 11.33
N LEU A 276 7.26 13.79 10.58
CA LEU A 276 8.20 13.79 9.47
C LEU A 276 7.77 14.78 8.37
N MET A 277 6.50 14.77 7.98
CA MET A 277 5.98 15.67 6.96
C MET A 277 6.01 17.15 7.39
N ARG A 278 5.81 17.45 8.68
CA ARG A 278 5.97 18.81 9.23
C ARG A 278 7.43 19.26 9.15
N ASP A 279 8.35 18.40 9.51
CA ASP A 279 9.79 18.69 9.52
C ASP A 279 10.35 18.91 8.11
N PHE A 280 9.87 18.14 7.14
CA PHE A 280 10.19 18.34 5.72
C PHE A 280 9.48 19.54 5.08
N GLY A 281 8.65 20.27 5.85
CA GLY A 281 8.00 21.50 5.39
C GLY A 281 6.97 21.32 4.29
N HIS A 282 6.31 20.14 4.24
CA HIS A 282 5.28 19.86 3.25
C HIS A 282 4.25 20.97 3.15
N ILE A 283 3.80 21.29 1.95
CA ILE A 283 2.87 22.40 1.63
C ILE A 283 1.59 22.36 2.49
N GLN A 284 1.13 21.17 2.86
CA GLN A 284 -0.06 20.96 3.67
C GLN A 284 0.12 21.44 5.11
N TYR A 285 1.35 21.56 5.60
CA TYR A 285 1.70 21.98 6.94
C TYR A 285 2.19 23.43 7.03
N ARG A 286 2.51 24.09 5.90
CA ARG A 286 2.95 25.50 5.88
C ARG A 286 1.90 26.41 6.51
N SER A 287 2.31 27.51 7.12
CA SER A 287 1.37 28.53 7.61
C SER A 287 0.57 29.12 6.45
N THR A 288 -0.66 29.60 6.71
CA THR A 288 -1.49 30.20 5.65
C THR A 288 -0.82 31.41 5.04
N VAL A 289 -0.12 32.21 5.84
CA VAL A 289 0.61 33.37 5.37
C VAL A 289 1.77 32.97 4.48
N SER A 290 2.59 32.01 4.88
CA SER A 290 3.71 31.50 4.10
C SER A 290 3.24 30.89 2.78
N TYR A 291 2.17 30.10 2.80
CA TYR A 291 1.58 29.51 1.61
C TYR A 291 1.11 30.61 0.63
N LEU A 292 0.29 31.56 1.08
CA LEU A 292 -0.23 32.63 0.23
C LEU A 292 0.90 33.51 -0.32
N PHE A 293 1.92 33.80 0.51
CA PHE A 293 3.09 34.53 0.07
C PHE A 293 3.83 33.82 -1.06
N MET A 294 4.11 32.52 -0.92
CA MET A 294 4.79 31.74 -1.94
C MET A 294 3.98 31.65 -3.25
N GLU A 295 2.66 31.44 -3.16
CA GLU A 295 1.79 31.43 -4.34
C GLU A 295 1.73 32.83 -5.01
N ALA A 296 1.70 33.90 -4.24
CA ALA A 296 1.77 35.27 -4.77
C ALA A 296 3.12 35.55 -5.50
N VAL A 297 4.23 35.07 -4.95
CA VAL A 297 5.56 35.15 -5.59
C VAL A 297 5.57 34.40 -6.93
N LYS A 298 5.03 33.18 -6.98
CA LYS A 298 4.94 32.41 -8.22
C LYS A 298 4.09 33.13 -9.28
N LEU A 299 2.95 33.68 -8.87
CA LEU A 299 2.10 34.48 -9.77
C LEU A 299 2.82 35.73 -10.30
N ALA A 300 3.55 36.46 -9.45
CA ALA A 300 4.33 37.63 -9.83
C ALA A 300 5.44 37.25 -10.83
N LEU A 301 6.15 36.14 -10.60
CA LEU A 301 7.17 35.60 -11.52
C LEU A 301 6.55 35.19 -12.86
N MET A 302 5.37 34.60 -12.88
CA MET A 302 4.64 34.28 -14.10
C MET A 302 4.30 35.54 -14.88
N ALA A 303 3.74 36.56 -14.21
CA ALA A 303 3.37 37.83 -14.84
C ALA A 303 4.60 38.62 -15.37
N ALA A 304 5.73 38.50 -14.68
CA ALA A 304 6.97 39.18 -15.07
C ALA A 304 7.71 38.50 -16.24
N GLY A 305 7.28 37.34 -16.71
CA GLY A 305 7.92 36.56 -17.77
C GLY A 305 8.26 37.35 -19.03
N PRO A 306 7.29 38.07 -19.61
CA PRO A 306 7.55 38.91 -20.81
C PRO A 306 8.56 40.02 -20.59
N LEU A 307 8.59 40.61 -19.38
CA LEU A 307 9.49 41.71 -19.03
C LEU A 307 10.93 41.24 -18.75
N THR A 308 11.12 39.99 -18.41
CA THR A 308 12.41 39.40 -18.03
C THR A 308 12.95 38.45 -19.10
N TYR A 309 12.43 38.54 -20.34
CA TYR A 309 12.80 37.61 -21.43
C TYR A 309 12.70 36.12 -21.04
N GLY A 310 11.74 35.78 -20.20
CA GLY A 310 11.49 34.40 -19.77
C GLY A 310 12.29 33.91 -18.54
N VAL A 311 13.23 34.69 -18.01
CA VAL A 311 14.04 34.31 -16.84
C VAL A 311 13.15 34.04 -15.62
N SER A 312 12.14 34.87 -15.36
CA SER A 312 11.20 34.68 -14.26
C SER A 312 10.30 33.46 -14.46
N TRP A 313 10.02 33.02 -15.68
CA TRP A 313 9.34 31.76 -15.94
C TRP A 313 10.18 30.55 -15.53
N VAL A 314 11.49 30.58 -15.80
CA VAL A 314 12.42 29.53 -15.37
C VAL A 314 12.45 29.47 -13.85
N LEU A 315 12.55 30.63 -13.17
CA LEU A 315 12.52 30.67 -11.70
C LEU A 315 11.18 30.17 -11.13
N CYS A 316 10.07 30.58 -11.71
CA CYS A 316 8.74 30.08 -11.33
C CYS A 316 8.64 28.57 -11.53
N PHE A 317 9.13 28.06 -12.66
CA PHE A 317 9.16 26.62 -12.93
C PHE A 317 10.04 25.87 -11.93
N LEU A 318 11.23 26.37 -11.60
CA LEU A 318 12.11 25.76 -10.58
C LEU A 318 11.46 25.75 -9.21
N MET A 319 10.79 26.84 -8.79
CA MET A 319 10.02 26.87 -7.54
C MET A 319 8.86 25.86 -7.54
N CYS A 320 8.14 25.76 -8.65
CA CYS A 320 7.07 24.79 -8.80
C CYS A 320 7.61 23.36 -8.85
N ALA A 321 8.76 23.13 -9.49
CA ALA A 321 9.41 21.82 -9.52
C ALA A 321 9.96 21.43 -8.14
N SER A 322 10.53 22.38 -7.40
CA SER A 322 10.95 22.13 -6.00
C SER A 322 9.78 21.72 -5.12
N ASP A 323 8.68 22.48 -5.19
CA ASP A 323 7.46 22.11 -4.46
C ASP A 323 6.84 20.80 -4.98
N SER A 324 7.04 20.44 -6.26
CA SER A 324 6.55 19.18 -6.84
C SER A 324 7.43 17.98 -6.46
N LEU A 325 8.73 18.20 -6.26
CA LEU A 325 9.64 17.17 -5.71
C LEU A 325 9.34 16.91 -4.24
N GLU A 326 8.84 17.92 -3.51
CA GLU A 326 8.33 17.74 -2.14
C GLU A 326 6.95 17.08 -2.13
N VAL A 327 6.17 17.26 -3.19
CA VAL A 327 4.83 16.72 -3.37
C VAL A 327 4.78 16.05 -4.74
N GLU A 328 5.36 14.88 -4.87
CA GLU A 328 4.96 13.97 -5.92
C GLU A 328 3.51 13.54 -5.66
N GLU A 329 2.58 14.44 -5.98
CA GLU A 329 1.13 14.21 -5.85
C GLU A 329 0.67 12.93 -6.57
N ASP A 330 1.49 12.41 -7.48
CA ASP A 330 1.24 11.16 -8.19
C ASP A 330 1.86 9.93 -7.49
N VAL A 331 2.80 10.11 -6.55
CA VAL A 331 3.47 9.01 -5.82
C VAL A 331 2.97 8.91 -4.38
N TYR A 332 2.74 10.04 -3.71
CA TYR A 332 2.23 10.04 -2.34
C TYR A 332 0.78 10.52 -2.31
N ALA A 333 -0.16 9.65 -1.93
CA ALA A 333 -1.51 10.08 -1.64
C ALA A 333 -1.49 11.21 -0.60
N LEU A 334 -2.40 12.19 -0.74
CA LEU A 334 -2.52 13.27 0.24
C LEU A 334 -2.53 12.70 1.65
N SER A 335 -1.73 13.25 2.57
CA SER A 335 -1.57 12.77 3.95
C SER A 335 -2.91 12.50 4.63
N LYS A 336 -3.89 13.37 4.39
CA LYS A 336 -5.24 13.24 4.90
C LYS A 336 -5.95 11.97 4.42
N VAL A 337 -5.69 11.54 3.18
CA VAL A 337 -6.26 10.31 2.62
C VAL A 337 -5.61 9.08 3.24
N ARG A 338 -4.28 9.10 3.40
CA ARG A 338 -3.52 8.01 4.04
C ARG A 338 -3.99 7.84 5.49
N PHE A 339 -4.00 8.91 6.27
CA PHE A 339 -4.43 8.90 7.68
C PHE A 339 -5.89 8.49 7.83
N GLY A 340 -6.77 8.95 6.94
CA GLY A 340 -8.17 8.54 6.89
C GLY A 340 -8.34 7.04 6.68
N ARG A 341 -7.52 6.42 5.84
CA ARG A 341 -7.56 4.96 5.62
C ARG A 341 -7.08 4.16 6.82
N VAL A 342 -6.03 4.61 7.51
CA VAL A 342 -5.60 3.99 8.78
C VAL A 342 -6.71 4.09 9.83
N ARG A 343 -7.35 5.25 9.93
CA ARG A 343 -8.52 5.47 10.78
C ARG A 343 -9.66 4.51 10.48
N ASP A 344 -10.02 4.39 9.22
CA ASP A 344 -11.12 3.53 8.77
C ASP A 344 -10.84 2.06 9.09
N GLN A 345 -9.59 1.61 9.04
CA GLN A 345 -9.20 0.26 9.46
C GLN A 345 -9.42 0.01 10.95
N LEU A 346 -9.06 0.99 11.81
CA LEU A 346 -9.33 0.88 13.25
C LEU A 346 -10.83 0.83 13.53
N VAL A 347 -11.60 1.69 12.86
CA VAL A 347 -13.08 1.70 12.95
C VAL A 347 -13.64 0.34 12.54
N GLU A 348 -13.14 -0.24 11.47
CA GLU A 348 -13.62 -1.53 10.98
C GLU A 348 -13.22 -2.69 11.89
N ALA A 349 -12.02 -2.63 12.47
CA ALA A 349 -11.61 -3.59 13.50
C ALA A 349 -12.56 -3.53 14.72
N MET A 350 -12.99 -2.34 15.12
CA MET A 350 -13.97 -2.16 16.19
C MET A 350 -15.35 -2.73 15.85
N LYS A 351 -15.77 -2.69 14.57
CA LYS A 351 -17.05 -3.25 14.13
C LYS A 351 -17.04 -4.77 14.02
N SER A 352 -15.93 -5.36 13.61
CA SER A 352 -15.85 -6.76 13.18
C SER A 352 -15.52 -7.73 14.31
N LYS A 353 -15.02 -7.28 15.46
CA LYS A 353 -14.50 -8.12 16.54
C LYS A 353 -15.27 -7.92 17.84
N LYS A 354 -15.35 -9.00 18.63
CA LYS A 354 -15.72 -8.89 20.05
C LYS A 354 -14.51 -8.37 20.81
N LEU A 355 -14.53 -7.09 21.15
CA LEU A 355 -13.47 -6.40 21.86
C LEU A 355 -13.79 -6.37 23.36
N THR A 356 -12.74 -6.37 24.20
CA THR A 356 -12.88 -6.05 25.63
C THR A 356 -13.08 -4.54 25.82
N GLU A 357 -13.58 -4.12 26.99
CA GLU A 357 -13.72 -2.70 27.31
C GLU A 357 -12.39 -1.95 27.22
N GLU A 358 -11.30 -2.58 27.66
CA GLU A 358 -9.95 -2.00 27.58
C GLU A 358 -9.51 -1.80 26.13
N GLN A 359 -9.80 -2.74 25.25
CA GLN A 359 -9.49 -2.64 23.82
C GLN A 359 -10.31 -1.53 23.16
N ILE A 360 -11.59 -1.41 23.51
CA ILE A 360 -12.45 -0.32 23.01
C ILE A 360 -11.93 1.04 23.47
N ALA A 361 -11.52 1.16 24.74
CA ALA A 361 -10.95 2.37 25.28
C ALA A 361 -9.65 2.75 24.54
N SER A 362 -8.75 1.80 24.35
CA SER A 362 -7.50 2.00 23.62
C SER A 362 -7.74 2.44 22.17
N TYR A 363 -8.59 1.74 21.41
CA TYR A 363 -8.91 2.14 20.03
C TYR A 363 -9.62 3.50 19.95
N THR A 364 -10.42 3.84 20.95
CA THR A 364 -11.07 5.16 21.04
C THR A 364 -10.05 6.27 21.25
N GLU A 365 -9.05 6.03 22.08
CA GLU A 365 -7.94 6.97 22.28
C GLU A 365 -7.13 7.12 21.00
N ASP A 366 -6.76 6.00 20.33
CA ASP A 366 -6.03 6.01 19.07
C ASP A 366 -6.78 6.79 17.99
N LEU A 367 -8.09 6.55 17.84
CA LEU A 367 -8.95 7.30 16.91
C LEU A 367 -8.98 8.79 17.21
N THR A 368 -9.02 9.17 18.49
CA THR A 368 -9.01 10.58 18.90
C THR A 368 -7.73 11.27 18.45
N VAL A 369 -6.58 10.65 18.68
CA VAL A 369 -5.28 11.19 18.26
C VAL A 369 -5.19 11.27 16.71
N ILE A 370 -5.63 10.24 15.99
CA ILE A 370 -5.63 10.24 14.52
C ILE A 370 -6.56 11.35 13.98
N ASP A 371 -7.73 11.55 14.58
CA ASP A 371 -8.66 12.60 14.18
C ASP A 371 -8.10 14.02 14.43
N GLU A 372 -7.35 14.22 15.51
CA GLU A 372 -6.63 15.46 15.77
C GLU A 372 -5.55 15.72 14.72
N VAL A 373 -4.78 14.70 14.35
CA VAL A 373 -3.78 14.80 13.26
C VAL A 373 -4.46 15.14 11.94
N ILE A 374 -5.53 14.43 11.56
CA ILE A 374 -6.27 14.69 10.32
C ILE A 374 -6.84 16.12 10.29
N ALA A 375 -7.35 16.62 11.42
CA ALA A 375 -7.84 17.99 11.53
C ALA A 375 -6.73 19.03 11.36
N GLY A 376 -5.49 18.70 11.75
CA GLY A 376 -4.31 19.55 11.59
C GLY A 376 -3.79 19.67 10.15
N VAL A 377 -4.09 18.67 9.30
CA VAL A 377 -3.66 18.64 7.89
C VAL A 377 -4.57 19.54 7.06
N LYS A 378 -3.97 20.50 6.33
CA LYS A 378 -4.70 21.45 5.48
C LYS A 378 -4.83 20.90 4.07
N ASP A 379 -6.05 20.97 3.51
CA ASP A 379 -6.29 20.68 2.08
C ASP A 379 -5.70 21.81 1.22
N ARG A 380 -4.45 21.67 0.80
CA ARG A 380 -3.75 22.64 -0.03
C ARG A 380 -3.16 21.95 -1.24
N GLN A 381 -3.37 22.56 -2.40
CA GLN A 381 -2.79 22.17 -3.66
C GLN A 381 -1.92 23.31 -4.19
N GLN A 382 -0.94 22.98 -5.01
CA GLN A 382 -0.17 23.97 -5.73
C GLN A 382 -1.02 24.66 -6.78
N LEU A 383 -0.68 25.92 -7.10
CA LEU A 383 -1.35 26.67 -8.15
C LEU A 383 -1.37 25.91 -9.50
N LEU A 384 -0.27 25.27 -9.86
CA LEU A 384 -0.20 24.43 -11.07
C LEU A 384 -1.12 23.22 -10.99
N GLY A 385 -1.35 22.64 -9.81
CA GLY A 385 -2.33 21.60 -9.60
C GLY A 385 -3.74 22.07 -9.94
N TYR A 386 -4.14 23.26 -9.45
CA TYR A 386 -5.44 23.85 -9.81
C TYR A 386 -5.58 24.11 -11.30
N VAL A 387 -4.54 24.63 -11.98
CA VAL A 387 -4.54 24.86 -13.42
C VAL A 387 -4.66 23.54 -14.18
N ARG A 388 -3.90 22.53 -13.81
CA ARG A 388 -3.97 21.18 -14.39
C ARG A 388 -5.35 20.56 -14.21
N ASP A 389 -5.94 20.66 -13.02
CA ASP A 389 -7.28 20.14 -12.71
C ASP A 389 -8.36 20.91 -13.45
N PHE A 390 -8.16 22.23 -13.66
CA PHE A 390 -9.06 23.04 -14.47
C PHE A 390 -9.03 22.63 -15.96
N LEU A 391 -7.86 22.32 -16.50
CA LEU A 391 -7.68 21.96 -17.90
C LEU A 391 -8.03 20.49 -18.20
N SER A 392 -8.14 19.61 -17.20
CA SER A 392 -8.46 18.19 -17.36
C SER A 392 -9.86 17.85 -16.86
N PRO A 393 -10.88 17.76 -17.74
CA PRO A 393 -12.24 17.41 -17.34
C PRO A 393 -12.35 16.02 -16.72
N VAL A 394 -11.52 15.07 -17.16
CA VAL A 394 -11.50 13.69 -16.67
C VAL A 394 -11.01 13.65 -15.21
N ARG A 395 -9.92 14.38 -14.93
CA ARG A 395 -9.36 14.48 -13.59
C ARG A 395 -10.32 15.17 -12.62
N ARG A 396 -10.99 16.23 -13.07
CA ARG A 396 -12.03 16.91 -12.29
C ARG A 396 -13.17 15.99 -11.88
N ARG A 397 -13.64 15.13 -12.80
CA ARG A 397 -14.66 14.12 -12.50
C ARG A 397 -14.17 13.08 -11.51
N ARG A 398 -12.93 12.63 -11.64
CA ARG A 398 -12.29 11.68 -10.71
C ARG A 398 -12.20 12.27 -9.30
N ILE A 399 -11.66 13.48 -9.16
CA ILE A 399 -11.55 14.20 -7.87
C ILE A 399 -12.94 14.39 -7.23
N SER A 400 -13.94 14.81 -8.04
CA SER A 400 -15.32 14.99 -7.55
C SER A 400 -15.93 13.66 -7.08
N GLN A 401 -15.68 12.57 -7.77
CA GLN A 401 -16.14 11.23 -7.37
C GLN A 401 -15.44 10.74 -6.11
N GLU A 402 -14.14 10.94 -5.99
CA GLU A 402 -13.36 10.60 -4.80
C GLU A 402 -13.75 11.43 -3.57
N LYS A 403 -14.08 12.72 -3.77
CA LYS A 403 -14.62 13.59 -2.72
C LYS A 403 -15.99 13.11 -2.24
N LEU A 404 -16.91 12.83 -3.17
CA LEU A 404 -18.24 12.32 -2.84
C LEU A 404 -18.15 10.96 -2.14
N GLN A 405 -17.25 10.09 -2.59
CA GLN A 405 -17.02 8.80 -1.96
C GLN A 405 -16.52 8.96 -0.52
N ARG A 406 -15.57 9.87 -0.27
CA ARG A 406 -15.07 10.19 1.08
C ARG A 406 -16.17 10.76 1.99
N GLU A 407 -17.02 11.64 1.47
CA GLU A 407 -18.15 12.17 2.24
C GLU A 407 -19.13 11.05 2.63
N LEU A 408 -19.42 10.12 1.73
CA LEU A 408 -20.25 8.95 2.01
C LEU A 408 -19.60 7.98 3.00
N GLU A 409 -18.30 7.75 2.88
CA GLU A 409 -17.51 6.94 3.83
C GLU A 409 -17.49 7.58 5.22
N THR A 410 -17.33 8.90 5.31
CA THR A 410 -17.38 9.65 6.59
C THR A 410 -18.75 9.51 7.26
N ILE A 411 -19.84 9.57 6.48
CA ILE A 411 -21.19 9.39 7.01
C ILE A 411 -21.39 7.94 7.48
N ALA A 412 -20.92 6.96 6.68
CA ALA A 412 -21.04 5.53 7.00
C ALA A 412 -20.21 5.12 8.23
N ASN A 413 -19.09 5.79 8.45
CA ASN A 413 -18.14 5.56 9.54
C ASN A 413 -18.26 6.62 10.66
N ASN A 414 -19.46 7.17 10.86
CA ASN A 414 -19.68 8.14 11.92
C ASN A 414 -19.36 7.51 13.29
N ASP A 415 -18.39 8.10 13.99
CA ASP A 415 -17.86 7.62 15.27
C ASP A 415 -18.91 7.36 16.34
N LEU A 416 -19.95 8.19 16.39
CA LEU A 416 -21.05 8.01 17.34
C LEU A 416 -21.77 6.68 17.11
N PHE A 417 -21.99 6.27 15.85
CA PHE A 417 -22.62 4.98 15.53
C PHE A 417 -21.69 3.81 15.85
N VAL A 418 -20.40 3.96 15.57
CA VAL A 418 -19.40 2.91 15.84
C VAL A 418 -19.26 2.69 17.34
N ARG A 419 -19.10 3.76 18.12
CA ARG A 419 -19.02 3.72 19.59
C ARG A 419 -20.30 3.17 20.20
N ALA A 420 -21.47 3.60 19.71
CA ALA A 420 -22.77 3.09 20.18
C ALA A 420 -22.96 1.61 19.83
N ALA A 421 -22.53 1.15 18.67
CA ALA A 421 -22.59 -0.24 18.28
C ALA A 421 -21.64 -1.12 19.11
N SER A 422 -20.43 -0.63 19.42
CA SER A 422 -19.46 -1.32 20.30
C SER A 422 -19.98 -1.43 21.73
N LEU A 423 -20.59 -0.37 22.27
CA LEU A 423 -21.17 -0.38 23.62
C LEU A 423 -22.39 -1.32 23.75
N ARG A 424 -23.17 -1.52 22.68
CA ARG A 424 -24.28 -2.50 22.67
C ARG A 424 -23.84 -3.96 22.80
N GLN A 425 -22.55 -4.26 22.64
CA GLN A 425 -22.04 -5.63 22.86
C GLN A 425 -21.91 -5.98 24.34
N PHE A 426 -21.99 -4.97 25.22
CA PHE A 426 -21.91 -5.13 26.69
C PHE A 426 -23.27 -4.96 27.40
N ALA A 427 -24.33 -4.60 26.67
CA ALA A 427 -25.70 -4.57 27.15
C ALA A 427 -26.46 -5.85 26.78
#